data_48efb2ce5ed50aab9580eb8e2a18898a
#
_entry.id   48efb2ce5ed50aab9580eb8e2a18898a
#
_cell.length_a   1.000
_cell.length_b   1.000
_cell.length_c   1.000
_cell.angle_alpha   90.00
_cell.angle_beta   90.00
_cell.angle_gamma   90.00
#
_symmetry.space_group_name_H-M   'P 1'
#
loop_
_entity.id
_entity.type
_entity.pdbx_description
1 polymer ?
#
loop_
_entity_poly.entity_id
_entity_poly.type
_entity_poly.pdbx_seq_one_letter_code
_entity_poly.pdbx_strand_id
1 'polypeptide(L)'
;ITQQTVKNIFLSNDRTMTRKLEELALAVQLERNYSKEEILELYLNTIYFGHGTYGVGEASRVYFGKEPKDLDLSQCAMLAGLPQAPSAYDPISHPQEGAKRMTTVLALMAQEGYITPEEAAKSAMHLWLK
;
A
#
# COMPACT_ATOMS: atom_id res chain seq x y z
N ILE A 1 -7.52 7.56 0.00
CA ILE A 1 -6.20 7.67 -0.66
C ILE A 1 -5.79 9.12 -0.81
N THR A 2 -6.65 9.98 -1.33
CA THR A 2 -6.31 11.39 -1.53
C THR A 2 -5.93 12.08 -0.22
N GLN A 3 -6.70 11.89 0.84
CA GLN A 3 -6.37 12.45 2.15
C GLN A 3 -5.06 11.90 2.70
N GLN A 4 -4.81 10.61 2.55
CA GLN A 4 -3.55 10.01 2.99
C GLN A 4 -2.35 10.58 2.21
N THR A 5 -2.51 10.81 0.92
CA THR A 5 -1.46 11.41 0.09
C THR A 5 -1.12 12.81 0.57
N VAL A 6 -2.13 13.64 0.81
CA VAL A 6 -1.94 14.99 1.34
C VAL A 6 -1.22 14.97 2.68
N LYS A 7 -1.69 14.10 3.59
CA LYS A 7 -1.10 13.96 4.93
C LYS A 7 0.37 13.58 4.87
N ASN A 8 0.73 12.66 3.98
CA ASN A 8 2.10 12.17 3.88
C ASN A 8 3.05 13.13 3.17
N ILE A 9 2.54 13.97 2.28
CA ILE A 9 3.38 14.84 1.45
C ILE A 9 3.47 16.26 2.01
N PHE A 10 2.35 16.83 2.44
CA PHE A 10 2.26 18.27 2.75
C PHE A 10 2.08 18.58 4.23
N LEU A 11 1.57 17.65 5.04
CA LEU A 11 1.17 17.95 6.41
C LEU A 11 1.87 17.03 7.41
N SER A 12 2.00 17.51 8.67
CA SER A 12 2.50 16.68 9.77
C SER A 12 1.38 15.75 10.27
N ASN A 13 1.74 14.83 11.17
CA ASN A 13 0.78 13.91 11.78
C ASN A 13 -0.03 14.54 12.92
N ASP A 14 0.01 15.85 13.07
CA ASP A 14 -0.75 16.56 14.08
C ASP A 14 -2.25 16.49 13.76
N ARG A 15 -3.06 16.09 14.76
CA ARG A 15 -4.49 15.82 14.58
C ARG A 15 -5.38 16.90 15.19
N THR A 16 -5.02 18.15 15.05
CA THR A 16 -5.90 19.23 15.45
C THR A 16 -7.05 19.39 14.45
N MET A 17 -8.13 20.05 14.87
CA MET A 17 -9.26 20.35 13.97
C MET A 17 -8.82 21.17 12.78
N THR A 18 -7.92 22.14 12.99
CA THR A 18 -7.36 22.95 11.92
C THR A 18 -6.63 22.10 10.90
N ARG A 19 -5.81 21.15 11.37
CA ARG A 19 -5.06 20.23 10.51
C ARG A 19 -6.02 19.37 9.67
N LYS A 20 -7.11 18.90 10.28
CA LYS A 20 -8.11 18.10 9.60
C LYS A 20 -8.76 18.87 8.44
N LEU A 21 -9.09 20.14 8.68
CA LEU A 21 -9.67 21.00 7.64
C LEU A 21 -8.67 21.26 6.52
N GLU A 22 -7.41 21.47 6.86
CA GLU A 22 -6.33 21.65 5.86
C GLU A 22 -6.18 20.39 4.99
N GLU A 23 -6.21 19.21 5.59
CA GLU A 23 -6.16 17.95 4.85
C GLU A 23 -7.29 17.84 3.85
N LEU A 24 -8.51 18.16 4.27
CA LEU A 24 -9.68 18.13 3.39
C LEU A 24 -9.56 19.11 2.24
N ALA A 25 -9.13 20.33 2.52
CA ALA A 25 -8.97 21.37 1.50
C ALA A 25 -7.94 20.95 0.45
N LEU A 26 -6.80 20.42 0.88
CA LEU A 26 -5.76 19.97 -0.03
C LEU A 26 -6.19 18.72 -0.81
N ALA A 27 -6.94 17.82 -0.19
CA ALA A 27 -7.48 16.66 -0.88
C ALA A 27 -8.42 17.06 -2.01
N VAL A 28 -9.30 18.04 -1.77
CA VAL A 28 -10.18 18.58 -2.82
C VAL A 28 -9.38 19.19 -3.96
N GLN A 29 -8.33 19.94 -3.65
CA GLN A 29 -7.46 20.52 -4.67
C GLN A 29 -6.76 19.47 -5.51
N LEU A 30 -6.26 18.40 -4.88
CA LEU A 30 -5.65 17.29 -5.61
C LEU A 30 -6.63 16.63 -6.56
N GLU A 31 -7.85 16.34 -6.09
CA GLU A 31 -8.86 15.70 -6.92
C GLU A 31 -9.32 16.57 -8.10
N ARG A 32 -9.24 17.90 -7.95
CA ARG A 32 -9.57 18.83 -9.04
C ARG A 32 -8.48 18.88 -10.11
N ASN A 33 -7.22 18.80 -9.71
CA ASN A 33 -6.07 19.06 -10.58
C ASN A 33 -5.41 17.80 -11.12
N TYR A 34 -5.70 16.63 -10.54
CA TYR A 34 -5.05 15.37 -10.90
C TYR A 34 -6.08 14.27 -11.09
N SER A 35 -5.80 13.36 -12.02
CA SER A 35 -6.63 12.17 -12.21
C SER A 35 -6.47 11.21 -11.03
N LYS A 36 -7.37 10.23 -10.93
CA LYS A 36 -7.27 9.18 -9.90
C LYS A 36 -5.99 8.38 -10.06
N GLU A 37 -5.58 8.11 -11.29
CA GLU A 37 -4.33 7.38 -11.57
C GLU A 37 -3.11 8.17 -11.12
N GLU A 38 -3.10 9.48 -11.37
CA GLU A 38 -2.01 10.34 -10.93
C GLU A 38 -1.91 10.43 -9.41
N ILE A 39 -3.05 10.52 -8.72
CA ILE A 39 -3.09 10.54 -7.26
C ILE A 39 -2.60 9.22 -6.69
N LEU A 40 -3.03 8.11 -7.27
CA LEU A 40 -2.58 6.78 -6.84
C LEU A 40 -1.08 6.59 -7.05
N GLU A 41 -0.56 7.04 -8.18
CA GLU A 41 0.88 7.01 -8.44
C GLU A 41 1.66 7.81 -7.42
N LEU A 42 1.21 9.03 -7.12
CA LEU A 42 1.84 9.87 -6.12
C LEU A 42 1.81 9.20 -4.74
N TYR A 43 0.66 8.65 -4.36
CA TYR A 43 0.49 7.92 -3.10
C TYR A 43 1.48 6.75 -3.02
N LEU A 44 1.50 5.88 -4.04
CA LEU A 44 2.35 4.69 -4.04
C LEU A 44 3.85 5.04 -4.04
N ASN A 45 4.22 6.19 -4.59
CA ASN A 45 5.62 6.58 -4.65
C ASN A 45 6.12 7.27 -3.38
N THR A 46 5.24 7.58 -2.42
CA THR A 46 5.61 8.38 -1.25
C THR A 46 5.34 7.74 0.09
N ILE A 47 4.37 6.84 0.22
CA ILE A 47 3.98 6.30 1.52
C ILE A 47 5.02 5.33 2.08
N TYR A 48 4.96 5.14 3.39
CA TYR A 48 5.82 4.22 4.10
C TYR A 48 5.29 2.79 4.00
N PHE A 49 6.16 1.85 3.61
CA PHE A 49 5.84 0.43 3.49
C PHE A 49 6.49 -0.42 4.58
N GLY A 50 7.09 0.19 5.58
CA GLY A 50 7.80 -0.55 6.63
C GLY A 50 9.27 -0.80 6.28
N HIS A 51 10.02 -1.28 7.26
CA HIS A 51 11.42 -1.66 7.11
C HIS A 51 12.29 -0.55 6.48
N GLY A 52 12.00 0.71 6.82
CA GLY A 52 12.77 1.85 6.32
C GLY A 52 12.46 2.22 4.87
N THR A 53 11.40 1.69 4.26
CA THR A 53 11.10 1.92 2.85
C THR A 53 9.99 2.94 2.65
N TYR A 54 10.22 3.90 1.77
CA TYR A 54 9.26 4.90 1.34
C TYR A 54 9.07 4.76 -0.17
N GLY A 55 7.80 4.58 -0.58
CA GLY A 55 7.47 4.36 -1.98
C GLY A 55 7.56 2.91 -2.41
N VAL A 56 6.73 2.56 -3.39
CA VAL A 56 6.58 1.18 -3.86
C VAL A 56 7.86 0.65 -4.53
N GLY A 57 8.61 1.51 -5.22
CA GLY A 57 9.85 1.10 -5.88
C GLY A 57 10.88 0.59 -4.89
N GLU A 58 11.12 1.37 -3.83
CA GLU A 58 12.07 0.99 -2.77
C GLU A 58 11.58 -0.27 -2.03
N ALA A 59 10.29 -0.31 -1.69
CA ALA A 59 9.71 -1.46 -1.02
C ALA A 59 9.85 -2.74 -1.84
N SER A 60 9.59 -2.67 -3.14
CA SER A 60 9.75 -3.83 -4.03
C SER A 60 11.17 -4.37 -4.04
N ARG A 61 12.13 -3.47 -4.09
CA ARG A 61 13.54 -3.86 -4.10
C ARG A 61 13.99 -4.45 -2.78
N VAL A 62 13.58 -3.84 -1.66
CA VAL A 62 13.97 -4.30 -0.32
C VAL A 62 13.31 -5.63 0.04
N TYR A 63 12.00 -5.75 -0.17
CA TYR A 63 11.29 -6.96 0.23
C TYR A 63 11.49 -8.12 -0.74
N PHE A 64 11.54 -7.85 -2.04
CA PHE A 64 11.51 -8.93 -3.04
C PHE A 64 12.70 -8.93 -3.99
N GLY A 65 13.52 -7.89 -3.99
CA GLY A 65 14.65 -7.79 -4.91
C GLY A 65 14.25 -7.63 -6.36
N LYS A 66 13.08 -7.04 -6.61
CA LYS A 66 12.51 -6.86 -7.95
C LYS A 66 12.03 -5.44 -8.15
N GLU A 67 11.92 -5.02 -9.42
CA GLU A 67 11.22 -3.79 -9.75
C GLU A 67 9.70 -4.01 -9.65
N PRO A 68 8.89 -2.95 -9.40
CA PRO A 68 7.43 -3.12 -9.25
C PRO A 68 6.75 -3.81 -10.42
N LYS A 69 7.21 -3.58 -11.64
CA LYS A 69 6.64 -4.18 -12.84
C LYS A 69 6.81 -5.71 -12.90
N ASP A 70 7.74 -6.25 -12.16
CA ASP A 70 8.08 -7.68 -12.17
C ASP A 70 7.44 -8.45 -11.01
N LEU A 71 6.67 -7.77 -10.15
CA LEU A 71 6.00 -8.41 -9.02
C LEU A 71 4.86 -9.32 -9.48
N ASP A 72 4.73 -10.46 -8.80
CA ASP A 72 3.56 -11.32 -9.01
C ASP A 72 2.38 -10.87 -8.13
N LEU A 73 1.24 -11.54 -8.27
CA LEU A 73 0.02 -11.17 -7.55
C LEU A 73 0.21 -11.21 -6.04
N SER A 74 0.86 -12.24 -5.51
CA SER A 74 1.06 -12.36 -4.06
C SER A 74 1.95 -11.25 -3.51
N GLN A 75 2.98 -10.87 -4.24
CA GLN A 75 3.86 -9.77 -3.86
C GLN A 75 3.13 -8.43 -3.90
N CYS A 76 2.33 -8.19 -4.92
CA CYS A 76 1.50 -6.98 -5.00
C CYS A 76 0.52 -6.90 -3.84
N ALA A 77 -0.13 -8.01 -3.50
CA ALA A 77 -1.08 -8.07 -2.38
C ALA A 77 -0.37 -7.82 -1.04
N MET A 78 0.85 -8.34 -0.88
CA MET A 78 1.66 -8.09 0.31
C MET A 78 1.90 -6.60 0.49
N LEU A 79 2.38 -5.93 -0.56
CA LEU A 79 2.65 -4.50 -0.50
C LEU A 79 1.37 -3.69 -0.28
N ALA A 80 0.27 -4.07 -0.91
CA ALA A 80 -1.01 -3.37 -0.76
C ALA A 80 -1.53 -3.41 0.68
N GLY A 81 -1.20 -4.44 1.43
CA GLY A 81 -1.64 -4.59 2.82
C GLY A 81 -0.79 -3.84 3.84
N LEU A 82 0.41 -3.41 3.49
CA LEU A 82 1.34 -2.78 4.43
C LEU A 82 0.95 -1.39 4.92
N PRO A 83 0.40 -0.48 4.08
CA PRO A 83 0.19 0.90 4.51
C PRO A 83 -0.70 1.09 5.73
N GLN A 84 -1.60 0.16 6.03
CA GLN A 84 -2.47 0.25 7.21
C GLN A 84 -1.67 0.21 8.51
N ALA A 85 -0.67 -0.66 8.59
CA ALA A 85 0.20 -0.80 9.76
C ALA A 85 1.56 -1.36 9.32
N PRO A 86 2.41 -0.54 8.69
CA PRO A 86 3.62 -1.04 8.04
C PRO A 86 4.56 -1.79 8.98
N SER A 87 4.69 -1.31 10.21
CA SER A 87 5.59 -1.95 11.19
C SER A 87 5.05 -3.27 11.73
N ALA A 88 3.72 -3.42 11.78
CA ALA A 88 3.09 -4.65 12.27
C ALA A 88 3.08 -5.75 11.20
N TYR A 89 2.98 -5.38 9.93
CA TYR A 89 2.85 -6.33 8.82
C TYR A 89 4.12 -6.49 7.99
N ASP A 90 5.21 -5.82 8.38
CA ASP A 90 6.51 -5.93 7.72
C ASP A 90 6.91 -7.40 7.59
N PRO A 91 6.98 -7.98 6.37
CA PRO A 91 7.21 -9.40 6.20
C PRO A 91 8.61 -9.85 6.58
N ILE A 92 9.56 -8.95 6.69
CA ILE A 92 10.91 -9.28 7.13
C ILE A 92 10.95 -9.50 8.65
N SER A 93 10.36 -8.55 9.38
CA SER A 93 10.33 -8.59 10.86
C SER A 93 9.18 -9.46 11.39
N HIS A 94 8.06 -9.50 10.67
CA HIS A 94 6.84 -10.20 11.10
C HIS A 94 6.26 -11.04 9.94
N PRO A 95 6.95 -12.13 9.52
CA PRO A 95 6.54 -12.87 8.33
C PRO A 95 5.14 -13.47 8.43
N GLN A 96 4.75 -13.95 9.62
CA GLN A 96 3.42 -14.54 9.80
C GLN A 96 2.31 -13.50 9.69
N GLU A 97 2.50 -12.35 10.33
CA GLU A 97 1.52 -11.26 10.27
C GLU A 97 1.42 -10.67 8.86
N GLY A 98 2.55 -10.55 8.18
CA GLY A 98 2.58 -10.12 6.79
C GLY A 98 1.83 -11.08 5.88
N ALA A 99 2.04 -12.37 6.05
CA ALA A 99 1.36 -13.40 5.26
C ALA A 99 -0.15 -13.39 5.50
N LYS A 100 -0.58 -13.23 6.75
CA LYS A 100 -2.01 -13.12 7.08
C LYS A 100 -2.63 -11.91 6.41
N ARG A 101 -1.95 -10.77 6.46
CA ARG A 101 -2.45 -9.54 5.84
C ARG A 101 -2.53 -9.68 4.33
N MET A 102 -1.53 -10.30 3.70
CA MET A 102 -1.55 -10.60 2.27
C MET A 102 -2.76 -11.45 1.89
N THR A 103 -3.02 -12.51 2.67
CA THR A 103 -4.16 -13.40 2.44
C THR A 103 -5.48 -12.63 2.53
N THR A 104 -5.60 -11.71 3.50
CA THR A 104 -6.78 -10.85 3.65
C THR A 104 -6.97 -9.96 2.42
N VAL A 105 -5.89 -9.36 1.93
CA VAL A 105 -5.94 -8.51 0.73
C VAL A 105 -6.40 -9.32 -0.49
N LEU A 106 -5.84 -10.51 -0.68
CA LEU A 106 -6.23 -11.39 -1.78
C LEU A 106 -7.71 -11.77 -1.71
N ALA A 107 -8.20 -12.08 -0.50
CA ALA A 107 -9.61 -12.41 -0.29
C ALA A 107 -10.53 -11.22 -0.65
N LEU A 108 -10.14 -10.02 -0.27
CA LEU A 108 -10.88 -8.80 -0.62
C LEU A 108 -10.86 -8.54 -2.12
N MET A 109 -9.74 -8.76 -2.78
CA MET A 109 -9.65 -8.63 -4.24
C MET A 109 -10.59 -9.60 -4.95
N ALA A 110 -10.70 -10.83 -4.46
CA ALA A 110 -11.62 -11.82 -5.00
C ALA A 110 -13.08 -11.41 -4.75
N GLN A 111 -13.38 -10.92 -3.57
CA GLN A 111 -14.72 -10.44 -3.21
C GLN A 111 -15.17 -9.30 -4.12
N GLU A 112 -14.25 -8.40 -4.47
CA GLU A 112 -14.53 -7.26 -5.35
C GLU A 112 -14.48 -7.62 -6.83
N GLY A 113 -14.18 -8.86 -7.18
CA GLY A 113 -14.20 -9.33 -8.56
C GLY A 113 -12.94 -9.06 -9.37
N TYR A 114 -11.86 -8.60 -8.76
CA TYR A 114 -10.61 -8.35 -9.47
C TYR A 114 -9.85 -9.62 -9.81
N ILE A 115 -10.01 -10.65 -8.98
CA ILE A 115 -9.41 -11.97 -9.20
C ILE A 115 -10.45 -13.03 -8.83
N THR A 116 -10.21 -14.28 -9.24
CA THR A 116 -11.08 -15.39 -8.86
C THR A 116 -10.71 -15.90 -7.46
N PRO A 117 -11.64 -16.57 -6.75
CA PRO A 117 -11.30 -17.21 -5.48
C PRO A 117 -10.16 -18.23 -5.60
N GLU A 118 -10.08 -18.93 -6.73
CA GLU A 118 -9.01 -19.89 -7.01
C GLU A 118 -7.66 -19.20 -7.14
N GLU A 119 -7.61 -18.07 -7.82
CA GLU A 119 -6.40 -17.26 -7.94
C GLU A 119 -5.96 -16.73 -6.56
N ALA A 120 -6.90 -16.29 -5.73
CA ALA A 120 -6.60 -15.84 -4.38
C ALA A 120 -5.98 -16.94 -3.54
N ALA A 121 -6.58 -18.13 -3.57
CA ALA A 121 -6.08 -19.27 -2.79
C ALA A 121 -4.69 -19.71 -3.27
N LYS A 122 -4.49 -19.77 -4.58
CA LYS A 122 -3.21 -20.14 -5.17
C LYS A 122 -2.11 -19.14 -4.81
N SER A 123 -2.41 -17.86 -4.92
CA SER A 123 -1.44 -16.81 -4.63
C SER A 123 -1.07 -16.75 -3.15
N ALA A 124 -2.02 -17.04 -2.26
CA ALA A 124 -1.77 -17.06 -0.82
C ALA A 124 -0.77 -18.14 -0.40
N MET A 125 -0.59 -19.17 -1.21
CA MET A 125 0.34 -20.26 -0.93
C MET A 125 1.74 -20.04 -1.48
N HIS A 126 1.95 -18.99 -2.28
CA HIS A 126 3.27 -18.73 -2.86
C HIS A 126 4.27 -18.22 -1.83
N LEU A 127 5.52 -18.65 -2.00
CA LEU A 127 6.64 -18.09 -1.27
C LEU A 127 6.96 -16.71 -1.90
N TRP A 128 6.74 -15.66 -1.13
CA TRP A 128 6.79 -14.29 -1.66
C TRP A 128 8.05 -13.50 -1.29
N LEU A 129 8.81 -13.93 -0.28
CA LEU A 129 10.11 -13.31 0.03
C LEU A 129 11.21 -13.89 -0.85
N LYS A 130 12.19 -13.06 -1.14
CA LYS A 130 13.37 -13.52 -1.87
C LYS A 130 14.27 -14.40 -1.02
#